data_e62b2e103b8a5572caff4f5b7af5898d
#
_entry.id   e62b2e103b8a5572caff4f5b7af5898d
#
_cell.length_a   1.000
_cell.length_b   1.000
_cell.length_c   1.000
_cell.angle_alpha   90.00
_cell.angle_beta   90.00
_cell.angle_gamma   90.00
#
_symmetry.space_group_name_H-M   'P 1'
#
loop_
_entity.id
_entity.type
_entity.pdbx_description
1 polymer ?
#
loop_
_entity_poly.entity_id
_entity_poly.type
_entity_poly.pdbx_seq_one_letter_code
_entity_poly.pdbx_strand_id
1 'polypeptide(L)'
;MQSVSATTQKFAAQAMGTAVSWHIDCEDVQLAQDAWQIALAEIERCEQMFSTFRHGSEVSRINRGELHLLDASQEVVKVLDACTWLEHLSGGVFRARRPDGSLDPAGFVKGWAVERAAQKLREAGLNNWYLGAGGDIQTCGAQSSGALWTVGVIDPHDASRVRCTVDIPVDFAIATSGTSARGMHIWDGNTNALVSPVASFTVIGAQLMWADALATTGFVMGEPGVKWVEETFPGYVAFSLS
;
A
#
# COMPACT_ATOMS: atom_id res chain seq x y z
N MET A 1 -33.12 24.07 5.33
CA MET A 1 -31.75 23.95 4.75
C MET A 1 -31.76 22.72 3.87
N GLN A 2 -31.72 22.90 2.55
CA GLN A 2 -31.57 21.78 1.64
C GLN A 2 -30.16 21.20 1.87
N SER A 3 -30.08 19.92 2.20
CA SER A 3 -28.82 19.21 2.18
C SER A 3 -28.33 19.13 0.72
N VAL A 4 -27.35 19.95 0.36
CA VAL A 4 -26.67 19.78 -0.91
C VAL A 4 -25.98 18.42 -0.83
N SER A 5 -26.39 17.50 -1.69
CA SER A 5 -25.76 16.18 -1.77
C SER A 5 -24.38 16.38 -2.37
N ALA A 6 -23.33 16.17 -1.59
CA ALA A 6 -21.96 16.19 -2.11
C ALA A 6 -21.87 15.22 -3.30
N THR A 7 -21.31 15.70 -4.41
CA THR A 7 -21.14 14.85 -5.61
C THR A 7 -19.83 14.08 -5.48
N THR A 8 -19.89 12.76 -5.57
CA THR A 8 -18.68 11.92 -5.56
C THR A 8 -17.91 12.11 -6.87
N GLN A 9 -16.68 12.60 -6.77
CA GLN A 9 -15.72 12.66 -7.87
C GLN A 9 -14.89 11.39 -7.90
N LYS A 10 -14.56 10.88 -9.11
CA LYS A 10 -13.79 9.66 -9.30
C LYS A 10 -12.66 9.90 -10.30
N PHE A 11 -11.47 9.49 -9.93
CA PHE A 11 -10.27 9.61 -10.74
C PHE A 11 -9.56 8.27 -10.82
N ALA A 12 -8.88 8.03 -11.93
CA ALA A 12 -8.05 6.83 -12.12
C ALA A 12 -6.87 7.13 -13.03
N ALA A 13 -5.74 6.47 -12.76
CA ALA A 13 -4.51 6.54 -13.54
C ALA A 13 -3.73 5.23 -13.42
N GLN A 14 -2.64 5.11 -14.17
CA GLN A 14 -1.66 4.02 -14.04
C GLN A 14 -0.37 4.59 -13.47
N ALA A 15 0.10 4.03 -12.35
CA ALA A 15 1.41 4.35 -11.77
C ALA A 15 1.92 3.14 -10.98
N MET A 16 3.23 3.02 -10.81
CA MET A 16 3.89 1.92 -10.10
C MET A 16 3.48 0.53 -10.62
N GLY A 17 3.19 0.42 -11.91
CA GLY A 17 2.76 -0.83 -12.54
C GLY A 17 1.36 -1.31 -12.14
N THR A 18 0.51 -0.44 -11.56
CA THR A 18 -0.84 -0.79 -11.12
C THR A 18 -1.83 0.35 -11.35
N ALA A 19 -3.13 0.04 -11.25
CA ALA A 19 -4.17 1.06 -11.26
C ALA A 19 -4.17 1.83 -9.94
N VAL A 20 -4.18 3.16 -10.03
CA VAL A 20 -4.39 4.10 -8.92
C VAL A 20 -5.78 4.70 -9.09
N SER A 21 -6.57 4.70 -8.04
CA SER A 21 -7.92 5.26 -8.05
C SER A 21 -8.17 6.13 -6.82
N TRP A 22 -8.94 7.19 -7.02
CA TRP A 22 -9.36 8.09 -5.95
C TRP A 22 -10.83 8.40 -6.06
N HIS A 23 -11.55 8.27 -4.96
CA HIS A 23 -12.94 8.70 -4.83
C HIS A 23 -13.04 9.71 -3.70
N ILE A 24 -13.69 10.83 -3.97
CA ILE A 24 -13.87 11.90 -3.01
C ILE A 24 -15.29 12.46 -3.09
N ASP A 25 -15.88 12.73 -1.94
CA ASP A 25 -17.10 13.49 -1.81
C ASP A 25 -16.71 14.97 -1.69
N CYS A 26 -16.72 15.71 -2.80
CA CYS A 26 -16.33 17.11 -2.91
C CYS A 26 -17.24 17.85 -3.88
N GLU A 27 -17.72 19.04 -3.50
CA GLU A 27 -18.54 19.91 -4.37
C GLU A 27 -17.69 20.69 -5.37
N ASP A 28 -16.47 21.08 -4.98
CA ASP A 28 -15.53 21.80 -5.84
C ASP A 28 -14.76 20.83 -6.73
N VAL A 29 -15.23 20.70 -7.96
CA VAL A 29 -14.63 19.80 -8.98
C VAL A 29 -13.21 20.24 -9.33
N GLN A 30 -12.93 21.54 -9.41
CA GLN A 30 -11.62 22.06 -9.78
C GLN A 30 -10.60 21.76 -8.68
N LEU A 31 -10.97 22.00 -7.41
CA LEU A 31 -10.14 21.66 -6.26
C LEU A 31 -9.82 20.16 -6.23
N ALA A 32 -10.83 19.31 -6.50
CA ALA A 32 -10.62 17.86 -6.54
C ALA A 32 -9.68 17.46 -7.69
N GLN A 33 -9.82 18.07 -8.88
CA GLN A 33 -8.91 17.81 -10.02
C GLN A 33 -7.48 18.22 -9.73
N ASP A 34 -7.28 19.42 -9.18
CA ASP A 34 -5.95 19.94 -8.87
C ASP A 34 -5.26 19.07 -7.80
N ALA A 35 -5.99 18.69 -6.76
CA ALA A 35 -5.49 17.82 -5.71
C ALA A 35 -5.17 16.40 -6.21
N TRP A 36 -5.97 15.85 -7.15
CA TRP A 36 -5.66 14.60 -7.81
C TRP A 36 -4.33 14.64 -8.56
N GLN A 37 -4.07 15.71 -9.31
CA GLN A 37 -2.80 15.87 -10.03
C GLN A 37 -1.61 15.93 -9.06
N ILE A 38 -1.75 16.62 -7.93
CA ILE A 38 -0.72 16.68 -6.90
C ILE A 38 -0.47 15.29 -6.27
N ALA A 39 -1.53 14.56 -5.94
CA ALA A 39 -1.43 13.22 -5.38
C ALA A 39 -0.79 12.23 -6.37
N LEU A 40 -1.21 12.26 -7.64
CA LEU A 40 -0.64 11.41 -8.69
C LEU A 40 0.83 11.73 -8.94
N ALA A 41 1.20 13.00 -9.02
CA ALA A 41 2.59 13.43 -9.18
C ALA A 41 3.47 12.95 -8.01
N GLU A 42 2.97 12.90 -6.79
CA GLU A 42 3.71 12.35 -5.65
C GLU A 42 3.93 10.84 -5.78
N ILE A 43 2.93 10.07 -6.22
CA ILE A 43 3.08 8.63 -6.50
C ILE A 43 4.10 8.38 -7.60
N GLU A 44 4.05 9.16 -8.70
CA GLU A 44 5.00 9.07 -9.81
C GLU A 44 6.43 9.44 -9.37
N ARG A 45 6.58 10.45 -8.52
CA ARG A 45 7.86 10.83 -7.92
C ARG A 45 8.45 9.68 -7.09
N CYS A 46 7.61 9.01 -6.30
CA CYS A 46 8.03 7.82 -5.55
C CYS A 46 8.46 6.69 -6.48
N GLU A 47 7.72 6.45 -7.56
CA GLU A 47 8.11 5.46 -8.57
C GLU A 47 9.47 5.80 -9.22
N GLN A 48 9.71 7.07 -9.56
CA GLN A 48 10.99 7.51 -10.11
C GLN A 48 12.16 7.29 -9.14
N MET A 49 11.91 7.33 -7.85
CA MET A 49 12.94 7.15 -6.81
C MET A 49 13.21 5.67 -6.52
N PHE A 50 12.18 4.85 -6.42
CA PHE A 50 12.26 3.49 -5.87
C PHE A 50 12.17 2.34 -6.89
N SER A 51 11.72 2.60 -8.12
CA SER A 51 11.50 1.54 -9.10
C SER A 51 12.78 0.79 -9.44
N THR A 52 12.76 -0.53 -9.30
CA THR A 52 13.84 -1.41 -9.76
C THR A 52 13.88 -1.58 -11.28
N PHE A 53 12.86 -1.11 -12.00
CA PHE A 53 12.74 -1.18 -13.45
C PHE A 53 13.16 0.12 -14.17
N ARG A 54 13.15 1.25 -13.47
CA ARG A 54 13.57 2.55 -14.02
C ARG A 54 15.07 2.71 -13.84
N HIS A 55 15.82 2.77 -14.94
CA HIS A 55 17.29 2.89 -14.91
C HIS A 55 17.80 4.07 -14.08
N GLY A 56 17.10 5.21 -14.13
CA GLY A 56 17.48 6.45 -13.43
C GLY A 56 17.06 6.50 -11.95
N SER A 57 16.31 5.54 -11.43
CA SER A 57 15.90 5.55 -10.03
C SER A 57 17.10 5.41 -9.08
N GLU A 58 16.98 5.96 -7.87
CA GLU A 58 18.05 5.85 -6.87
C GLU A 58 18.30 4.37 -6.52
N VAL A 59 17.25 3.58 -6.32
CA VAL A 59 17.38 2.14 -6.00
C VAL A 59 18.09 1.39 -7.14
N SER A 60 17.74 1.63 -8.40
CA SER A 60 18.43 1.02 -9.54
C SER A 60 19.90 1.45 -9.65
N ARG A 61 20.20 2.71 -9.37
CA ARG A 61 21.58 3.24 -9.34
C ARG A 61 22.39 2.65 -8.20
N ILE A 62 21.78 2.48 -7.02
CA ILE A 62 22.43 1.80 -5.89
C ILE A 62 22.72 0.34 -6.25
N ASN A 63 21.77 -0.37 -6.85
CA ASN A 63 21.92 -1.77 -7.27
C ASN A 63 23.05 -1.96 -8.32
N ARG A 64 23.34 -0.93 -9.12
CA ARG A 64 24.46 -0.96 -10.09
C ARG A 64 25.78 -0.39 -9.55
N GLY A 65 25.80 0.07 -8.28
CA GLY A 65 26.98 0.70 -7.68
C GLY A 65 27.27 2.13 -8.18
N GLU A 66 26.33 2.76 -8.88
CA GLU A 66 26.44 4.13 -9.38
C GLU A 66 26.09 5.20 -8.34
N LEU A 67 25.41 4.81 -7.28
CA LEU A 67 25.06 5.65 -6.13
C LEU A 67 25.39 4.91 -4.86
N HIS A 68 26.19 5.49 -3.99
CA HIS A 68 26.43 4.91 -2.67
C HIS A 68 25.23 5.18 -1.75
N LEU A 69 24.86 4.22 -0.90
CA LEU A 69 23.71 4.35 -0.01
C LEU A 69 23.79 5.59 0.91
N LEU A 70 24.99 6.00 1.34
CA LEU A 70 25.20 7.17 2.16
C LEU A 70 24.94 8.50 1.40
N ASP A 71 24.95 8.46 0.06
CA ASP A 71 24.68 9.61 -0.81
C ASP A 71 23.24 9.59 -1.35
N ALA A 72 22.43 8.58 -0.97
CA ALA A 72 21.04 8.48 -1.36
C ALA A 72 20.19 9.55 -0.64
N SER A 73 19.00 9.84 -1.22
CA SER A 73 18.06 10.76 -0.58
C SER A 73 17.63 10.25 0.78
N GLN A 74 17.28 11.19 1.68
CA GLN A 74 16.78 10.83 3.02
C GLN A 74 15.52 9.95 2.96
N GLU A 75 14.71 10.07 1.90
CA GLU A 75 13.52 9.25 1.71
C GLU A 75 13.86 7.79 1.41
N VAL A 76 14.86 7.56 0.57
CA VAL A 76 15.39 6.20 0.30
C VAL A 76 15.94 5.59 1.57
N VAL A 77 16.76 6.34 2.32
CA VAL A 77 17.32 5.85 3.59
C VAL A 77 16.20 5.50 4.57
N LYS A 78 15.20 6.37 4.79
CA LYS A 78 14.07 6.12 5.70
C LYS A 78 13.27 4.86 5.31
N VAL A 79 13.00 4.66 4.03
CA VAL A 79 12.29 3.46 3.56
C VAL A 79 13.12 2.21 3.79
N LEU A 80 14.42 2.23 3.51
CA LEU A 80 15.30 1.09 3.73
C LEU A 80 15.49 0.80 5.23
N ASP A 81 15.53 1.82 6.08
CA ASP A 81 15.55 1.66 7.54
C ASP A 81 14.27 0.99 8.03
N ALA A 82 13.10 1.43 7.55
CA ALA A 82 11.82 0.81 7.87
C ALA A 82 11.76 -0.67 7.41
N CYS A 83 12.26 -0.95 6.21
CA CYS A 83 12.37 -2.32 5.72
C CYS A 83 13.29 -3.18 6.59
N THR A 84 14.45 -2.64 7.00
CA THR A 84 15.42 -3.33 7.87
C THR A 84 14.82 -3.58 9.26
N TRP A 85 14.08 -2.62 9.79
CA TRP A 85 13.38 -2.78 11.06
C TRP A 85 12.33 -3.90 10.98
N LEU A 86 11.53 -3.94 9.90
CA LEU A 86 10.55 -5.01 9.70
C LEU A 86 11.21 -6.37 9.43
N GLU A 87 12.34 -6.40 8.71
CA GLU A 87 13.14 -7.61 8.54
C GLU A 87 13.54 -8.20 9.91
N HIS A 88 14.03 -7.35 10.81
CA HIS A 88 14.40 -7.77 12.16
C HIS A 88 13.20 -8.29 12.97
N LEU A 89 12.09 -7.55 12.98
CA LEU A 89 10.88 -7.94 13.72
C LEU A 89 10.25 -9.23 13.20
N SER A 90 10.27 -9.43 11.89
CA SER A 90 9.70 -10.63 11.25
C SER A 90 10.64 -11.84 11.29
N GLY A 91 11.84 -11.71 11.93
CA GLY A 91 12.85 -12.78 11.92
C GLY A 91 13.36 -13.11 10.52
N GLY A 92 13.42 -12.11 9.62
CA GLY A 92 13.90 -12.24 8.24
C GLY A 92 12.86 -12.70 7.22
N VAL A 93 11.61 -12.91 7.61
CA VAL A 93 10.51 -13.29 6.69
C VAL A 93 10.29 -12.19 5.65
N PHE A 94 10.20 -10.93 6.07
CA PHE A 94 10.22 -9.78 5.18
C PHE A 94 11.67 -9.37 4.90
N ARG A 95 12.00 -9.09 3.64
CA ARG A 95 13.31 -8.59 3.23
C ARG A 95 13.20 -7.67 2.00
N ALA A 96 13.84 -6.50 2.10
CA ALA A 96 14.03 -5.62 0.94
C ALA A 96 15.34 -5.93 0.18
N ARG A 97 16.20 -6.78 0.71
CA ARG A 97 17.44 -7.21 0.04
C ARG A 97 17.31 -8.63 -0.50
N ARG A 98 17.47 -8.76 -1.80
CA ARG A 98 17.43 -10.05 -2.49
C ARG A 98 18.71 -10.88 -2.27
N PRO A 99 18.68 -12.18 -2.56
CA PRO A 99 19.86 -13.07 -2.39
C PRO A 99 21.10 -12.64 -3.18
N ASP A 100 20.92 -11.98 -4.32
CA ASP A 100 22.00 -11.44 -5.16
C ASP A 100 22.59 -10.12 -4.61
N GLY A 101 22.08 -9.65 -3.47
CA GLY A 101 22.49 -8.42 -2.82
C GLY A 101 21.76 -7.17 -3.31
N SER A 102 20.93 -7.27 -4.35
CA SER A 102 20.15 -6.13 -4.87
C SER A 102 19.05 -5.72 -3.90
N LEU A 103 18.72 -4.42 -3.91
CA LEU A 103 17.61 -3.85 -3.16
C LEU A 103 16.31 -3.93 -3.97
N ASP A 104 15.25 -4.39 -3.32
CA ASP A 104 13.89 -4.38 -3.83
C ASP A 104 12.88 -4.08 -2.71
N PRO A 105 12.65 -2.80 -2.41
CA PRO A 105 11.73 -2.40 -1.34
C PRO A 105 10.24 -2.40 -1.78
N ALA A 106 9.87 -3.06 -2.88
CA ALA A 106 8.53 -3.01 -3.46
C ALA A 106 7.42 -3.42 -2.48
N GLY A 107 7.69 -4.35 -1.56
CA GLY A 107 6.75 -4.79 -0.52
C GLY A 107 6.43 -3.73 0.55
N PHE A 108 7.11 -2.58 0.54
CA PHE A 108 6.86 -1.44 1.43
C PHE A 108 6.50 -0.17 0.67
N VAL A 109 7.14 0.05 -0.48
CA VAL A 109 7.11 1.33 -1.20
C VAL A 109 5.74 1.66 -1.78
N LYS A 110 4.94 0.67 -2.17
CA LYS A 110 3.60 0.91 -2.72
C LYS A 110 2.70 1.59 -1.69
N GLY A 111 2.55 1.01 -0.52
CA GLY A 111 1.77 1.59 0.59
C GLY A 111 2.34 2.95 1.04
N TRP A 112 3.67 3.08 1.10
CA TRP A 112 4.35 4.32 1.45
C TRP A 112 4.05 5.45 0.45
N ALA A 113 4.08 5.18 -0.85
CA ALA A 113 3.78 6.17 -1.89
C ALA A 113 2.32 6.65 -1.83
N VAL A 114 1.37 5.74 -1.64
CA VAL A 114 -0.05 6.09 -1.50
C VAL A 114 -0.29 6.90 -0.23
N GLU A 115 0.36 6.54 0.88
CA GLU A 115 0.23 7.30 2.14
C GLU A 115 0.79 8.72 2.01
N ARG A 116 1.91 8.91 1.30
CA ARG A 116 2.45 10.24 1.00
C ARG A 116 1.50 11.06 0.13
N ALA A 117 0.91 10.45 -0.89
CA ALA A 117 -0.11 11.09 -1.72
C ALA A 117 -1.35 11.45 -0.89
N ALA A 118 -1.80 10.55 -0.02
CA ALA A 118 -2.89 10.78 0.93
C ALA A 118 -2.61 11.97 1.86
N GLN A 119 -1.38 12.14 2.31
CA GLN A 119 -0.97 13.31 3.08
C GLN A 119 -1.13 14.61 2.29
N LYS A 120 -0.77 14.61 0.98
CA LYS A 120 -0.99 15.80 0.12
C LYS A 120 -2.47 16.17 0.00
N LEU A 121 -3.35 15.19 -0.08
CA LEU A 121 -4.79 15.42 -0.10
C LEU A 121 -5.29 16.05 1.21
N ARG A 122 -4.79 15.57 2.36
CA ARG A 122 -5.11 16.16 3.68
C ARG A 122 -4.57 17.59 3.80
N GLU A 123 -3.34 17.85 3.34
CA GLU A 123 -2.72 19.18 3.32
C GLU A 123 -3.52 20.17 2.44
N ALA A 124 -4.18 19.70 1.39
CA ALA A 124 -5.11 20.48 0.57
C ALA A 124 -6.47 20.72 1.25
N GLY A 125 -6.68 20.26 2.48
CA GLY A 125 -7.92 20.41 3.25
C GLY A 125 -9.04 19.48 2.82
N LEU A 126 -8.73 18.45 2.02
CA LEU A 126 -9.73 17.51 1.53
C LEU A 126 -9.97 16.40 2.56
N ASN A 127 -11.25 16.10 2.75
CA ASN A 127 -11.73 15.05 3.63
C ASN A 127 -12.74 14.20 2.86
N ASN A 128 -13.20 13.11 3.47
CA ASN A 128 -14.22 12.23 2.90
C ASN A 128 -13.84 11.60 1.55
N TRP A 129 -12.73 10.86 1.55
CA TRP A 129 -12.20 10.19 0.37
C TRP A 129 -11.54 8.85 0.70
N TYR A 130 -11.37 8.03 -0.34
CA TYR A 130 -10.39 6.96 -0.33
C TYR A 130 -9.44 7.06 -1.54
N LEU A 131 -8.17 6.75 -1.32
CA LEU A 131 -7.13 6.66 -2.35
C LEU A 131 -6.56 5.24 -2.34
N GLY A 132 -6.51 4.60 -3.49
CA GLY A 132 -6.04 3.22 -3.61
C GLY A 132 -5.06 3.00 -4.76
N ALA A 133 -4.21 1.98 -4.59
CA ALA A 133 -3.31 1.48 -5.63
C ALA A 133 -3.23 -0.06 -5.57
N GLY A 134 -3.60 -0.73 -6.66
CA GLY A 134 -3.50 -2.18 -6.78
C GLY A 134 -4.35 -2.96 -5.78
N GLY A 135 -5.44 -2.37 -5.27
CA GLY A 135 -6.33 -2.99 -4.29
C GLY A 135 -6.09 -2.55 -2.85
N ASP A 136 -4.95 -1.92 -2.54
CA ASP A 136 -4.70 -1.36 -1.21
C ASP A 136 -5.26 0.05 -1.15
N ILE A 137 -5.88 0.41 -0.02
CA ILE A 137 -6.69 1.62 0.10
C ILE A 137 -6.36 2.33 1.42
N GLN A 138 -6.11 3.63 1.33
CA GLN A 138 -6.11 4.56 2.47
C GLN A 138 -7.41 5.36 2.45
N THR A 139 -8.09 5.47 3.57
CA THR A 139 -9.29 6.31 3.72
C THR A 139 -8.99 7.60 4.48
N CYS A 140 -9.86 8.58 4.31
CA CYS A 140 -9.93 9.79 5.12
C CYS A 140 -11.39 10.13 5.36
N GLY A 141 -11.75 10.40 6.61
CA GLY A 141 -13.12 10.70 6.99
C GLY A 141 -14.10 9.56 6.65
N ALA A 142 -15.35 9.94 6.41
CA ALA A 142 -16.46 9.05 6.05
C ALA A 142 -17.10 9.52 4.74
N GLN A 143 -18.01 8.74 4.17
CA GLN A 143 -18.83 9.17 3.06
C GLN A 143 -19.73 10.36 3.48
N SER A 144 -20.18 11.17 2.54
CA SER A 144 -21.07 12.31 2.80
C SER A 144 -22.40 11.91 3.47
N SER A 145 -22.78 10.64 3.33
CA SER A 145 -23.91 10.03 4.05
C SER A 145 -23.66 9.80 5.55
N GLY A 146 -22.40 9.93 6.01
CA GLY A 146 -21.96 9.53 7.35
C GLY A 146 -21.61 8.06 7.48
N ALA A 147 -21.77 7.25 6.43
CA ALA A 147 -21.38 5.85 6.44
C ALA A 147 -19.85 5.69 6.31
N LEU A 148 -19.30 4.62 6.87
CA LEU A 148 -17.89 4.26 6.67
C LEU A 148 -17.63 3.89 5.20
N TRP A 149 -16.38 3.99 4.78
CA TRP A 149 -15.94 3.44 3.50
C TRP A 149 -15.94 1.91 3.59
N THR A 150 -16.66 1.27 2.67
CA THR A 150 -16.76 -0.20 2.59
C THR A 150 -15.90 -0.71 1.44
N VAL A 151 -14.99 -1.64 1.74
CA VAL A 151 -14.08 -2.24 0.76
C VAL A 151 -14.43 -3.71 0.56
N GLY A 152 -14.54 -4.12 -0.70
CA GLY A 152 -14.70 -5.52 -1.08
C GLY A 152 -13.35 -6.24 -1.11
N VAL A 153 -13.22 -7.32 -0.36
CA VAL A 153 -12.08 -8.24 -0.46
C VAL A 153 -12.41 -9.29 -1.54
N ILE A 154 -11.61 -9.30 -2.59
CA ILE A 154 -11.83 -10.19 -3.74
C ILE A 154 -11.58 -11.65 -3.33
N ASP A 155 -12.40 -12.55 -3.86
CA ASP A 155 -12.20 -13.99 -3.69
C ASP A 155 -10.88 -14.39 -4.38
N PRO A 156 -9.92 -14.98 -3.66
CA PRO A 156 -8.61 -15.31 -4.23
C PRO A 156 -8.67 -16.38 -5.33
N HIS A 157 -9.77 -17.14 -5.41
CA HIS A 157 -9.99 -18.19 -6.41
C HIS A 157 -10.88 -17.74 -7.57
N ASP A 158 -11.58 -16.59 -7.42
CA ASP A 158 -12.45 -16.03 -8.46
C ASP A 158 -12.41 -14.50 -8.39
N ALA A 159 -11.55 -13.89 -9.22
CA ALA A 159 -11.38 -12.43 -9.28
C ALA A 159 -12.65 -11.64 -9.66
N SER A 160 -13.70 -12.33 -10.15
CA SER A 160 -14.99 -11.71 -10.46
C SER A 160 -15.91 -11.59 -9.23
N ARG A 161 -15.54 -12.20 -8.09
CA ARG A 161 -16.37 -12.28 -6.89
C ARG A 161 -15.74 -11.52 -5.73
N VAL A 162 -16.58 -10.85 -4.96
CA VAL A 162 -16.24 -10.33 -3.64
C VAL A 162 -16.50 -11.42 -2.62
N ARG A 163 -15.49 -11.81 -1.85
CA ARG A 163 -15.57 -12.83 -0.79
C ARG A 163 -16.25 -12.28 0.45
N CYS A 164 -15.88 -11.08 0.84
CA CYS A 164 -16.49 -10.36 1.96
C CYS A 164 -16.32 -8.86 1.76
N THR A 165 -17.05 -8.07 2.52
CA THR A 165 -16.91 -6.62 2.61
C THR A 165 -16.45 -6.24 4.00
N VAL A 166 -15.64 -5.19 4.08
CA VAL A 166 -15.10 -4.66 5.34
C VAL A 166 -15.38 -3.17 5.40
N ASP A 167 -16.02 -2.72 6.48
CA ASP A 167 -16.16 -1.31 6.79
C ASP A 167 -14.86 -0.81 7.42
N ILE A 168 -14.21 0.13 6.75
CA ILE A 168 -12.91 0.66 7.19
C ILE A 168 -13.14 1.75 8.22
N PRO A 169 -12.56 1.64 9.42
CA PRO A 169 -12.63 2.71 10.42
C PRO A 169 -12.13 4.04 9.82
N VAL A 170 -12.64 5.15 10.35
CA VAL A 170 -12.26 6.50 9.89
C VAL A 170 -10.73 6.66 9.95
N ASP A 171 -10.16 7.17 8.86
CA ASP A 171 -8.72 7.41 8.69
C ASP A 171 -7.83 6.14 8.74
N PHE A 172 -8.41 4.97 8.56
CA PHE A 172 -7.67 3.70 8.47
C PHE A 172 -7.38 3.32 7.02
N ALA A 173 -6.55 2.30 6.90
CA ALA A 173 -6.14 1.69 5.64
C ALA A 173 -6.43 0.19 5.64
N ILE A 174 -6.54 -0.39 4.44
CA ILE A 174 -6.60 -1.82 4.20
C ILE A 174 -5.64 -2.19 3.08
N ALA A 175 -4.90 -3.27 3.25
CA ALA A 175 -4.03 -3.83 2.23
C ALA A 175 -4.18 -5.34 2.17
N THR A 176 -4.06 -5.90 0.96
CA THR A 176 -4.18 -7.35 0.74
C THR A 176 -3.05 -7.86 -0.15
N SER A 177 -2.30 -8.83 0.35
CA SER A 177 -1.32 -9.61 -0.39
C SER A 177 -1.87 -10.95 -0.80
N GLY A 178 -1.55 -11.40 -2.01
CA GLY A 178 -2.02 -12.66 -2.57
C GLY A 178 -1.47 -12.91 -3.96
N THR A 179 -1.79 -14.07 -4.52
CA THR A 179 -1.30 -14.50 -5.85
C THR A 179 -2.30 -14.24 -6.98
N SER A 180 -3.56 -13.90 -6.67
CA SER A 180 -4.64 -13.77 -7.66
C SER A 180 -4.42 -12.66 -8.69
N ALA A 181 -3.83 -11.52 -8.28
CA ALA A 181 -3.67 -10.35 -9.16
C ALA A 181 -2.39 -10.36 -10.00
N ARG A 182 -1.29 -10.93 -9.48
CA ARG A 182 0.07 -10.85 -10.09
C ARG A 182 0.76 -12.21 -10.23
N GLY A 183 0.08 -13.31 -9.90
CA GLY A 183 0.70 -14.62 -9.81
C GLY A 183 1.69 -14.73 -8.63
N MET A 184 2.52 -15.76 -8.65
CA MET A 184 3.52 -15.99 -7.60
C MET A 184 4.68 -14.97 -7.74
N HIS A 185 4.75 -14.00 -6.85
CA HIS A 185 5.79 -12.96 -6.84
C HIS A 185 6.31 -12.65 -5.43
N ILE A 186 5.66 -13.20 -4.40
CA ILE A 186 6.04 -13.01 -3.00
C ILE A 186 6.98 -14.14 -2.60
N TRP A 187 8.10 -13.80 -2.00
CA TRP A 187 9.13 -14.72 -1.57
C TRP A 187 9.40 -14.60 -0.07
N ASP A 188 9.75 -15.72 0.54
CA ASP A 188 10.17 -15.78 1.93
C ASP A 188 11.65 -15.37 2.03
N GLY A 189 11.92 -14.32 2.80
CA GLY A 189 13.27 -13.79 2.99
C GLY A 189 14.24 -14.78 3.60
N ASN A 190 13.80 -15.78 4.36
CA ASN A 190 14.65 -16.78 4.99
C ASN A 190 15.05 -17.90 4.02
N THR A 191 14.10 -18.36 3.22
CA THR A 191 14.31 -19.50 2.31
C THR A 191 14.64 -19.06 0.88
N ASN A 192 14.36 -17.80 0.54
CA ASN A 192 14.45 -17.24 -0.82
C ASN A 192 13.53 -17.97 -1.83
N ALA A 193 12.52 -18.68 -1.36
CA ALA A 193 11.56 -19.38 -2.19
C ALA A 193 10.31 -18.52 -2.41
N LEU A 194 9.70 -18.62 -3.59
CA LEU A 194 8.36 -18.11 -3.82
C LEU A 194 7.39 -18.96 -3.00
N VAL A 195 6.48 -18.31 -2.27
CA VAL A 195 5.56 -18.96 -1.34
C VAL A 195 4.12 -18.54 -1.57
N SER A 196 3.20 -19.43 -1.24
CA SER A 196 1.77 -19.19 -1.26
C SER A 196 1.08 -20.08 -0.21
N PRO A 197 1.36 -19.88 1.10
CA PRO A 197 0.83 -20.73 2.17
C PRO A 197 -0.67 -20.51 2.41
N VAL A 198 -1.20 -19.35 2.00
CA VAL A 198 -2.63 -18.96 2.00
C VAL A 198 -2.96 -18.36 0.64
N ALA A 199 -4.24 -18.25 0.31
CA ALA A 199 -4.63 -17.66 -0.96
C ALA A 199 -4.54 -16.11 -0.94
N SER A 200 -4.87 -15.48 0.20
CA SER A 200 -4.65 -14.06 0.45
C SER A 200 -4.49 -13.75 1.93
N PHE A 201 -3.87 -12.61 2.22
CA PHE A 201 -3.68 -12.09 3.57
C PHE A 201 -4.00 -10.60 3.59
N THR A 202 -4.95 -10.20 4.43
CA THR A 202 -5.44 -8.82 4.54
C THR A 202 -5.06 -8.23 5.89
N VAL A 203 -4.62 -6.97 5.88
CA VAL A 203 -4.31 -6.19 7.09
C VAL A 203 -5.06 -4.86 7.04
N ILE A 204 -5.62 -4.46 8.18
CA ILE A 204 -6.29 -3.18 8.39
C ILE A 204 -5.57 -2.46 9.52
N GLY A 205 -5.25 -1.18 9.34
CA GLY A 205 -4.55 -0.38 10.33
C GLY A 205 -4.49 1.10 9.97
N ALA A 206 -3.91 1.91 10.84
CA ALA A 206 -3.91 3.38 10.69
C ALA A 206 -3.08 3.88 9.49
N GLN A 207 -2.03 3.16 9.10
CA GLN A 207 -1.09 3.61 8.06
C GLN A 207 -0.95 2.57 6.96
N LEU A 208 -1.17 2.99 5.72
CA LEU A 208 -1.16 2.07 4.58
C LEU A 208 0.23 1.46 4.33
N MET A 209 1.30 2.22 4.56
CA MET A 209 2.66 1.70 4.39
C MET A 209 2.92 0.45 5.26
N TRP A 210 2.41 0.47 6.49
CA TRP A 210 2.53 -0.69 7.38
C TRP A 210 1.51 -1.78 7.04
N ALA A 211 0.25 -1.42 6.72
CA ALA A 211 -0.75 -2.41 6.32
C ALA A 211 -0.27 -3.23 5.10
N ASP A 212 0.32 -2.60 4.07
CA ASP A 212 0.87 -3.25 2.87
C ASP A 212 2.06 -4.17 3.20
N ALA A 213 3.05 -3.65 3.96
CA ALA A 213 4.21 -4.44 4.35
C ALA A 213 3.86 -5.63 5.26
N LEU A 214 2.91 -5.42 6.19
CA LEU A 214 2.42 -6.47 7.08
C LEU A 214 1.56 -7.49 6.34
N ALA A 215 0.78 -7.07 5.34
CA ALA A 215 0.04 -8.01 4.48
C ALA A 215 1.00 -8.91 3.71
N THR A 216 2.10 -8.35 3.18
CA THR A 216 3.15 -9.12 2.51
C THR A 216 3.84 -10.09 3.48
N THR A 217 4.23 -9.62 4.68
CA THR A 217 4.88 -10.43 5.71
C THR A 217 3.96 -11.55 6.22
N GLY A 218 2.72 -11.20 6.55
CA GLY A 218 1.72 -12.15 7.04
C GLY A 218 1.33 -13.19 6.00
N PHE A 219 1.29 -12.79 4.72
CA PHE A 219 1.08 -13.74 3.62
C PHE A 219 2.15 -14.84 3.60
N VAL A 220 3.41 -14.49 3.78
CA VAL A 220 4.52 -15.46 3.86
C VAL A 220 4.40 -16.35 5.09
N MET A 221 4.01 -15.79 6.24
CA MET A 221 3.82 -16.54 7.49
C MET A 221 2.60 -17.48 7.45
N GLY A 222 1.63 -17.21 6.55
CA GLY A 222 0.37 -17.95 6.51
C GLY A 222 -0.54 -17.64 7.69
N GLU A 223 -1.40 -18.59 8.12
CA GLU A 223 -2.33 -18.39 9.23
C GLU A 223 -1.66 -17.90 10.54
N PRO A 224 -0.47 -18.36 10.95
CA PRO A 224 0.23 -17.81 12.11
C PRO A 224 0.53 -16.32 12.02
N GLY A 225 0.62 -15.76 10.81
CA GLY A 225 0.84 -14.34 10.55
C GLY A 225 -0.25 -13.44 11.14
N VAL A 226 -1.50 -13.92 11.25
CA VAL A 226 -2.60 -13.16 11.85
C VAL A 226 -2.26 -12.76 13.29
N LYS A 227 -1.94 -13.76 14.10
CA LYS A 227 -1.55 -13.54 15.49
C LYS A 227 -0.29 -12.70 15.61
N TRP A 228 0.71 -12.95 14.75
CA TRP A 228 1.96 -12.17 14.75
C TRP A 228 1.72 -10.68 14.47
N VAL A 229 0.86 -10.35 13.47
CA VAL A 229 0.52 -8.94 13.18
C VAL A 229 -0.14 -8.29 14.38
N GLU A 230 -1.16 -8.90 14.98
CA GLU A 230 -1.94 -8.32 16.08
C GLU A 230 -1.14 -8.15 17.37
N GLU A 231 -0.21 -9.09 17.66
CA GLU A 231 0.67 -8.99 18.83
C GLU A 231 1.82 -8.00 18.64
N THR A 232 2.35 -7.88 17.40
CA THR A 232 3.53 -7.05 17.12
C THR A 232 3.16 -5.61 16.80
N PHE A 233 1.97 -5.37 16.20
CA PHE A 233 1.49 -4.05 15.79
C PHE A 233 0.14 -3.73 16.42
N PRO A 234 0.10 -3.27 17.69
CA PRO A 234 -1.15 -2.91 18.34
C PRO A 234 -1.96 -1.89 17.52
N GLY A 235 -3.25 -2.18 17.31
CA GLY A 235 -4.14 -1.36 16.48
C GLY A 235 -4.20 -1.79 15.00
N TYR A 236 -3.43 -2.79 14.61
CA TYR A 236 -3.60 -3.49 13.34
C TYR A 236 -4.35 -4.81 13.56
N VAL A 237 -5.24 -5.14 12.64
CA VAL A 237 -5.95 -6.43 12.62
C VAL A 237 -5.71 -7.12 11.30
N ALA A 238 -5.70 -8.44 11.30
CA ALA A 238 -5.40 -9.22 10.11
C ALA A 238 -6.34 -10.43 9.96
N PHE A 239 -6.48 -10.91 8.74
CA PHE A 239 -7.10 -12.19 8.44
C PHE A 239 -6.53 -12.79 7.14
N SER A 240 -6.59 -14.12 7.03
CA SER A 240 -6.21 -14.86 5.83
C SER A 240 -7.39 -15.55 5.20
N LEU A 241 -7.32 -15.77 3.88
CA LEU A 241 -8.23 -16.64 3.14
C LEU A 241 -7.42 -17.78 2.51
N SER A 242 -7.97 -18.97 2.58
CA SER A 242 -7.39 -20.19 2.01
C SER A 242 -8.24 -20.74 0.89
#